data_08f5702efe3e5dc5028e465eedcba4ba
#
_entry.id   08f5702efe3e5dc5028e465eedcba4ba
#
_cell.length_a   1.000
_cell.length_b   1.000
_cell.length_c   1.000
_cell.angle_alpha   90.00
_cell.angle_beta   90.00
_cell.angle_gamma   90.00
#
_symmetry.space_group_name_H-M   'P 1'
#
loop_
_entity.id
_entity.type
_entity.pdbx_description
1 polymer ?
#
loop_
_entity_poly.entity_id
_entity_poly.type
_entity_poly.pdbx_seq_one_letter_code
_entity_poly.pdbx_strand_id
1 'polypeptide(L)'
;MRLKGNTKGKTMNVFISGGAKNGKSSFAQDLAVKMAKESGRPLYYVATMIPHDDEDRERILRHQENRNGMGFRTIEAGKNLSLALHDTEGVYLIDSVTALLSNEMFREDGSIYYSAPRKITAELRELCQNFDSLVFVSDFMYSDAIDYSESVEKYRKGLAEIDRMLAQECDAAVEMYFGFPTIYSKDEEVPEILRKMAEINEQTAGEEVQ
;
A
#
# COMPACT_ATOMS: atom_id res chain seq x y z
N MET A 1 -15.07 15.21 -14.55
CA MET A 1 -14.06 16.06 -15.24
C MET A 1 -13.36 16.86 -14.16
N ARG A 2 -12.23 16.33 -13.64
CA ARG A 2 -11.43 17.00 -12.59
C ARG A 2 -10.74 18.21 -13.23
N LEU A 3 -11.01 19.41 -12.74
CA LEU A 3 -10.26 20.62 -13.10
C LEU A 3 -8.88 20.54 -12.46
N LYS A 4 -7.83 20.29 -13.25
CA LYS A 4 -6.42 20.40 -12.82
C LYS A 4 -6.14 21.88 -12.53
N GLY A 5 -6.16 22.25 -11.26
CA GLY A 5 -5.81 23.59 -10.76
C GLY A 5 -4.52 23.57 -9.98
N ASN A 6 -3.55 24.26 -10.54
CA ASN A 6 -2.41 24.95 -9.91
C ASN A 6 -1.36 24.15 -9.11
N THR A 7 -0.16 24.13 -9.63
CA THR A 7 1.24 23.99 -9.13
C THR A 7 1.53 23.87 -7.61
N LYS A 8 0.88 22.97 -6.89
CA LYS A 8 1.38 22.27 -5.70
C LYS A 8 1.67 20.85 -6.14
N GLY A 9 2.80 20.28 -5.71
CA GLY A 9 3.36 19.00 -6.12
C GLY A 9 2.32 17.98 -6.66
N LYS A 10 2.65 17.28 -7.74
CA LYS A 10 1.70 16.41 -8.47
C LYS A 10 1.18 15.32 -7.51
N THR A 11 -0.09 15.41 -7.16
CA THR A 11 -0.80 14.38 -6.36
C THR A 11 -1.06 13.15 -7.22
N MET A 12 -0.94 11.95 -6.64
CA MET A 12 -1.18 10.68 -7.32
C MET A 12 -1.53 9.57 -6.35
N ASN A 13 -2.33 8.62 -6.79
CA ASN A 13 -2.55 7.36 -6.11
C ASN A 13 -1.58 6.32 -6.67
N VAL A 14 -0.87 5.60 -5.80
CA VAL A 14 0.13 4.60 -6.18
C VAL A 14 -0.16 3.27 -5.51
N PHE A 15 -0.10 2.19 -6.28
CA PHE A 15 -0.19 0.83 -5.80
C PHE A 15 1.19 0.16 -5.86
N ILE A 16 1.64 -0.45 -4.76
CA ILE A 16 2.95 -1.10 -4.64
C ILE A 16 2.74 -2.57 -4.26
N SER A 17 3.22 -3.47 -5.10
CA SER A 17 3.13 -4.91 -4.89
C SER A 17 4.50 -5.59 -4.99
N GLY A 18 4.63 -6.79 -4.43
CA GLY A 18 5.84 -7.61 -4.52
C GLY A 18 5.88 -8.68 -3.44
N GLY A 19 6.84 -9.60 -3.53
CA GLY A 19 7.03 -10.68 -2.57
C GLY A 19 7.43 -10.18 -1.17
N ALA A 20 7.38 -11.07 -0.17
CA ALA A 20 7.83 -10.75 1.18
C ALA A 20 9.29 -10.30 1.21
N LYS A 21 9.63 -9.34 2.08
CA LYS A 21 11.00 -8.82 2.29
C LYS A 21 11.67 -8.23 1.04
N ASN A 22 10.91 -7.77 0.05
CA ASN A 22 11.41 -7.16 -1.19
C ASN A 22 11.56 -5.63 -1.13
N GLY A 23 11.58 -5.03 0.07
CA GLY A 23 11.77 -3.58 0.24
C GLY A 23 10.52 -2.72 -0.01
N LYS A 24 9.33 -3.32 -0.27
CA LYS A 24 8.08 -2.59 -0.54
C LYS A 24 7.75 -1.50 0.48
N SER A 25 7.75 -1.88 1.78
CA SER A 25 7.33 -0.96 2.84
C SER A 25 8.32 0.22 2.97
N SER A 26 9.62 -0.02 2.82
CA SER A 26 10.63 1.07 2.82
C SER A 26 10.42 1.99 1.64
N PHE A 27 10.31 1.45 0.43
CA PHE A 27 10.03 2.23 -0.78
C PHE A 27 8.73 3.05 -0.65
N ALA A 28 7.66 2.44 -0.12
CA ALA A 28 6.37 3.10 0.09
C ALA A 28 6.45 4.23 1.12
N GLN A 29 7.20 4.05 2.21
CA GLN A 29 7.44 5.07 3.23
C GLN A 29 8.19 6.26 2.64
N ASP A 30 9.28 6.03 1.91
CA ASP A 30 10.08 7.08 1.28
C ASP A 30 9.26 7.84 0.23
N LEU A 31 8.45 7.12 -0.57
CA LEU A 31 7.53 7.72 -1.53
C LEU A 31 6.51 8.65 -0.83
N ALA A 32 5.83 8.15 0.20
CA ALA A 32 4.83 8.92 0.91
C ALA A 32 5.41 10.17 1.59
N VAL A 33 6.60 10.05 2.20
CA VAL A 33 7.35 11.18 2.77
C VAL A 33 7.69 12.22 1.70
N LYS A 34 8.16 11.78 0.53
CA LYS A 34 8.52 12.66 -0.58
C LYS A 34 7.29 13.37 -1.15
N MET A 35 6.19 12.63 -1.36
CA MET A 35 4.91 13.21 -1.77
C MET A 35 4.41 14.27 -0.79
N ALA A 36 4.47 14.01 0.52
CA ALA A 36 4.06 14.95 1.55
C ALA A 36 4.95 16.21 1.57
N LYS A 37 6.26 16.04 1.44
CA LYS A 37 7.21 17.18 1.39
C LYS A 37 6.98 18.06 0.15
N GLU A 38 6.81 17.46 -1.03
CA GLU A 38 6.62 18.20 -2.28
C GLU A 38 5.25 18.90 -2.35
N SER A 39 4.21 18.31 -1.75
CA SER A 39 2.87 18.89 -1.73
C SER A 39 2.60 19.80 -0.54
N GLY A 40 3.41 19.73 0.53
CA GLY A 40 3.18 20.41 1.79
C GLY A 40 1.98 19.87 2.58
N ARG A 41 1.59 18.60 2.34
CA ARG A 41 0.41 17.96 2.93
C ARG A 41 0.76 17.19 4.21
N PRO A 42 -0.22 17.00 5.12
CA PRO A 42 -0.07 16.09 6.26
C PRO A 42 0.22 14.66 5.80
N LEU A 43 1.08 13.95 6.56
CA LEU A 43 1.51 12.60 6.26
C LEU A 43 0.92 11.60 7.26
N TYR A 44 0.22 10.59 6.76
CA TYR A 44 -0.45 9.58 7.57
C TYR A 44 0.04 8.17 7.21
N TYR A 45 0.24 7.36 8.24
CA TYR A 45 0.47 5.92 8.13
C TYR A 45 -0.76 5.18 8.65
N VAL A 46 -1.41 4.43 7.79
CA VAL A 46 -2.57 3.62 8.14
C VAL A 46 -2.08 2.20 8.44
N ALA A 47 -1.98 1.88 9.74
CA ALA A 47 -1.61 0.57 10.23
C ALA A 47 -2.83 -0.35 10.15
N THR A 48 -2.81 -1.29 9.23
CA THR A 48 -3.92 -2.23 9.05
C THR A 48 -3.73 -3.53 9.82
N MET A 49 -2.52 -3.84 10.29
CA MET A 49 -2.24 -5.07 11.03
C MET A 49 -2.89 -5.05 12.41
N ILE A 50 -3.74 -6.02 12.70
CA ILE A 50 -4.27 -6.29 14.05
C ILE A 50 -3.39 -7.41 14.65
N PRO A 51 -2.69 -7.18 15.77
CA PRO A 51 -1.81 -8.19 16.34
C PRO A 51 -2.63 -9.32 16.97
N HIS A 52 -2.31 -10.57 16.63
CA HIS A 52 -2.91 -11.77 17.21
C HIS A 52 -2.00 -12.46 18.23
N ASP A 53 -0.68 -12.27 18.11
CA ASP A 53 0.32 -12.88 18.99
C ASP A 53 1.48 -11.91 19.31
N ASP A 54 2.48 -12.39 20.02
CA ASP A 54 3.65 -11.58 20.42
C ASP A 54 4.59 -11.31 19.24
N GLU A 55 4.66 -12.21 18.25
CA GLU A 55 5.45 -12.01 17.02
C GLU A 55 4.89 -10.85 16.19
N ASP A 56 3.57 -10.77 16.06
CA ASP A 56 2.89 -9.63 15.42
C ASP A 56 3.17 -8.32 16.15
N ARG A 57 3.15 -8.32 17.50
CA ARG A 57 3.49 -7.14 18.30
C ARG A 57 4.92 -6.67 18.09
N GLU A 58 5.89 -7.61 18.08
CA GLU A 58 7.29 -7.29 17.79
C GLU A 58 7.48 -6.74 16.37
N ARG A 59 6.74 -7.28 15.40
CA ARG A 59 6.73 -6.79 14.02
C ARG A 59 6.20 -5.37 13.94
N ILE A 60 5.10 -5.07 14.61
CA ILE A 60 4.52 -3.72 14.70
C ILE A 60 5.53 -2.75 15.33
N LEU A 61 6.17 -3.12 16.45
CA LEU A 61 7.17 -2.28 17.11
C LEU A 61 8.34 -1.96 16.19
N ARG A 62 8.91 -2.96 15.49
CA ARG A 62 9.97 -2.74 14.49
C ARG A 62 9.54 -1.78 13.38
N HIS A 63 8.30 -1.91 12.88
CA HIS A 63 7.75 -0.99 11.88
C HIS A 63 7.56 0.43 12.43
N GLN A 64 7.19 0.58 13.71
CA GLN A 64 7.09 1.89 14.35
C GLN A 64 8.47 2.54 14.53
N GLU A 65 9.48 1.78 14.99
CA GLU A 65 10.87 2.25 15.13
C GLU A 65 11.43 2.72 13.79
N ASN A 66 11.25 1.96 12.73
CA ASN A 66 11.71 2.32 11.38
C ASN A 66 11.09 3.61 10.84
N ARG A 67 9.87 3.96 11.28
CA ARG A 67 9.19 5.20 10.89
C ARG A 67 9.48 6.38 11.81
N ASN A 68 10.22 6.17 12.91
CA ASN A 68 10.49 7.22 13.88
C ASN A 68 11.25 8.38 13.21
N GLY A 69 10.78 9.60 13.42
CA GLY A 69 11.39 10.80 12.82
C GLY A 69 10.99 11.09 11.35
N MET A 70 10.25 10.20 10.67
CA MET A 70 9.80 10.41 9.28
C MET A 70 8.60 11.37 9.15
N GLY A 71 7.96 11.74 10.25
CA GLY A 71 6.84 12.69 10.27
C GLY A 71 5.46 12.08 10.06
N PHE A 72 5.34 10.76 10.11
CA PHE A 72 4.04 10.08 10.03
C PHE A 72 3.17 10.32 11.26
N ARG A 73 1.87 10.56 11.03
CA ARG A 73 0.80 10.42 12.01
C ARG A 73 0.15 9.05 11.82
N THR A 74 0.26 8.17 12.81
CA THR A 74 -0.29 6.81 12.71
C THR A 74 -1.80 6.80 12.96
N ILE A 75 -2.54 6.13 12.09
CA ILE A 75 -3.95 5.79 12.22
C ILE A 75 -4.04 4.27 12.25
N GLU A 76 -4.54 3.71 13.35
CA GLU A 76 -4.77 2.27 13.43
C GLU A 76 -6.17 1.96 12.88
N ALA A 77 -6.22 1.26 11.75
CA ALA A 77 -7.45 0.93 11.05
C ALA A 77 -7.36 -0.43 10.35
N GLY A 78 -7.52 -1.49 11.11
CA GLY A 78 -7.50 -2.85 10.58
C GLY A 78 -8.75 -3.24 9.78
N LYS A 79 -9.82 -2.42 9.82
CA LYS A 79 -11.10 -2.62 9.12
C LYS A 79 -11.73 -1.27 8.83
N ASN A 80 -12.64 -1.21 7.81
CA ASN A 80 -13.44 -0.03 7.49
C ASN A 80 -12.62 1.27 7.32
N LEU A 81 -11.68 1.27 6.39
CA LEU A 81 -10.76 2.41 6.15
C LEU A 81 -11.50 3.72 5.87
N SER A 82 -12.63 3.67 5.18
CA SER A 82 -13.46 4.83 4.86
C SER A 82 -13.94 5.60 6.10
N LEU A 83 -14.05 4.91 7.24
CA LEU A 83 -14.39 5.53 8.53
C LEU A 83 -13.18 6.15 9.25
N ALA A 84 -11.97 5.80 8.85
CA ALA A 84 -10.74 6.24 9.49
C ALA A 84 -10.05 7.39 8.75
N LEU A 85 -10.23 7.49 7.44
CA LEU A 85 -9.61 8.49 6.58
C LEU A 85 -10.58 9.68 6.39
N HIS A 86 -10.26 10.83 6.96
CA HIS A 86 -11.14 12.00 6.94
C HIS A 86 -10.55 13.22 6.22
N ASP A 87 -9.21 13.34 6.18
CA ASP A 87 -8.52 14.49 5.61
C ASP A 87 -8.17 14.22 4.15
N THR A 88 -9.00 14.67 3.21
CA THR A 88 -8.80 14.48 1.77
C THR A 88 -7.55 15.18 1.22
N GLU A 89 -6.97 16.11 1.99
CA GLU A 89 -5.73 16.80 1.65
C GLU A 89 -4.47 16.06 2.18
N GLY A 90 -4.64 14.96 2.92
CA GLY A 90 -3.54 14.15 3.47
C GLY A 90 -2.88 13.25 2.42
N VAL A 91 -1.61 12.90 2.65
CA VAL A 91 -0.92 11.78 2.00
C VAL A 91 -1.03 10.57 2.92
N TYR A 92 -1.58 9.47 2.43
CA TYR A 92 -1.82 8.26 3.20
C TYR A 92 -1.01 7.09 2.67
N LEU A 93 -0.26 6.44 3.53
CA LEU A 93 0.35 5.14 3.29
C LEU A 93 -0.48 4.06 3.98
N ILE A 94 -1.11 3.17 3.22
CA ILE A 94 -1.89 2.03 3.71
C ILE A 94 -1.02 0.77 3.68
N ASP A 95 -0.59 0.31 4.85
CA ASP A 95 0.30 -0.86 5.00
C ASP A 95 -0.33 -1.88 5.95
N SER A 96 -0.97 -2.94 5.43
CA SER A 96 -1.08 -3.36 4.04
C SER A 96 -2.51 -3.78 3.65
N VAL A 97 -2.80 -3.83 2.36
CA VAL A 97 -4.04 -4.39 1.81
C VAL A 97 -4.20 -5.87 2.16
N THR A 98 -3.09 -6.60 2.20
CA THR A 98 -3.01 -8.00 2.62
C THR A 98 -3.55 -8.20 4.03
N ALA A 99 -3.09 -7.42 5.00
CA ALA A 99 -3.57 -7.48 6.38
C ALA A 99 -5.04 -7.04 6.49
N LEU A 100 -5.44 -6.00 5.77
CA LEU A 100 -6.82 -5.53 5.72
C LEU A 100 -7.78 -6.63 5.27
N LEU A 101 -7.45 -7.36 4.19
CA LEU A 101 -8.27 -8.48 3.71
C LEU A 101 -8.30 -9.62 4.73
N SER A 102 -7.17 -9.95 5.35
CA SER A 102 -7.12 -10.99 6.38
C SER A 102 -8.06 -10.67 7.55
N ASN A 103 -8.02 -9.46 8.07
CA ASN A 103 -8.85 -9.03 9.21
C ASN A 103 -10.35 -9.04 8.89
N GLU A 104 -10.71 -8.65 7.66
CA GLU A 104 -12.12 -8.63 7.24
C GLU A 104 -12.66 -10.03 6.93
N MET A 105 -11.82 -10.91 6.38
CA MET A 105 -12.23 -12.24 5.96
C MET A 105 -12.23 -13.24 7.12
N PHE A 106 -11.16 -13.28 7.92
CA PHE A 106 -11.01 -14.19 9.05
C PHE A 106 -11.38 -13.48 10.35
N ARG A 107 -12.56 -13.76 10.89
CA ARG A 107 -13.09 -13.08 12.05
C ARG A 107 -12.63 -13.73 13.35
N GLU A 108 -12.59 -12.96 14.42
CA GLU A 108 -12.18 -13.40 15.77
C GLU A 108 -13.05 -14.53 16.31
N ASP A 109 -14.32 -14.60 15.91
CA ASP A 109 -15.25 -15.68 16.29
C ASP A 109 -15.03 -17.00 15.50
N GLY A 110 -13.99 -17.05 14.67
CA GLY A 110 -13.65 -18.18 13.80
C GLY A 110 -14.50 -18.28 12.53
N SER A 111 -15.46 -17.39 12.32
CA SER A 111 -16.23 -17.34 11.08
C SER A 111 -15.44 -16.75 9.92
N ILE A 112 -15.76 -17.17 8.70
CA ILE A 112 -15.12 -16.69 7.47
C ILE A 112 -16.11 -15.86 6.66
N TYR A 113 -15.79 -14.59 6.43
CA TYR A 113 -16.59 -13.68 5.63
C TYR A 113 -16.13 -13.68 4.17
N TYR A 114 -16.66 -14.59 3.37
CA TYR A 114 -16.28 -14.76 1.96
C TYR A 114 -16.60 -13.58 1.04
N SER A 115 -17.43 -12.63 1.48
CA SER A 115 -17.69 -11.40 0.72
C SER A 115 -16.72 -10.25 1.05
N ALA A 116 -15.75 -10.48 1.94
CA ALA A 116 -14.75 -9.47 2.31
C ALA A 116 -14.00 -8.87 1.10
N PRO A 117 -13.53 -9.67 0.10
CA PRO A 117 -12.84 -9.09 -1.05
C PRO A 117 -13.72 -8.08 -1.82
N ARG A 118 -15.00 -8.39 -2.01
CA ARG A 118 -15.95 -7.49 -2.69
C ARG A 118 -16.19 -6.21 -1.90
N LYS A 119 -16.33 -6.30 -0.56
CA LYS A 119 -16.47 -5.16 0.33
C LYS A 119 -15.25 -4.24 0.22
N ILE A 120 -14.04 -4.80 0.37
CA ILE A 120 -12.78 -4.04 0.32
C ILE A 120 -12.58 -3.42 -1.07
N THR A 121 -12.85 -4.16 -2.14
CA THR A 121 -12.77 -3.61 -3.51
C THR A 121 -13.64 -2.37 -3.68
N ALA A 122 -14.87 -2.39 -3.16
CA ALA A 122 -15.77 -1.23 -3.24
C ALA A 122 -15.23 -0.07 -2.40
N GLU A 123 -14.79 -0.32 -1.18
CA GLU A 123 -14.24 0.66 -0.26
C GLU A 123 -12.97 1.34 -0.81
N LEU A 124 -12.00 0.54 -1.26
CA LEU A 124 -10.74 1.10 -1.80
C LEU A 124 -10.95 1.85 -3.11
N ARG A 125 -11.90 1.42 -3.95
CA ARG A 125 -12.28 2.17 -5.15
C ARG A 125 -12.87 3.52 -4.79
N GLU A 126 -13.75 3.59 -3.79
CA GLU A 126 -14.32 4.84 -3.29
C GLU A 126 -13.21 5.77 -2.74
N LEU A 127 -12.24 5.22 -2.00
CA LEU A 127 -11.08 5.99 -1.54
C LEU A 127 -10.28 6.54 -2.71
N CYS A 128 -9.97 5.76 -3.73
CA CYS A 128 -9.27 6.23 -4.92
C CYS A 128 -10.01 7.35 -5.68
N GLN A 129 -11.34 7.39 -5.59
CA GLN A 129 -12.14 8.44 -6.21
C GLN A 129 -12.17 9.75 -5.41
N ASN A 130 -12.09 9.66 -4.09
CA ASN A 130 -12.23 10.79 -3.17
C ASN A 130 -10.89 11.38 -2.72
N PHE A 131 -9.82 10.58 -2.74
CA PHE A 131 -8.46 10.98 -2.34
C PHE A 131 -7.54 10.93 -3.56
N ASP A 132 -6.53 11.80 -3.57
CA ASP A 132 -5.59 11.93 -4.69
C ASP A 132 -4.12 11.72 -4.28
N SER A 133 -3.88 11.22 -3.06
CA SER A 133 -2.55 11.01 -2.50
C SER A 133 -2.51 9.76 -1.61
N LEU A 134 -2.85 8.62 -2.20
CA LEU A 134 -2.85 7.31 -1.54
C LEU A 134 -1.69 6.45 -2.02
N VAL A 135 -0.99 5.81 -1.10
CA VAL A 135 0.01 4.77 -1.38
C VAL A 135 -0.46 3.47 -0.75
N PHE A 136 -0.75 2.47 -1.56
CA PHE A 136 -1.17 1.15 -1.10
C PHE A 136 -0.02 0.16 -1.20
N VAL A 137 0.15 -0.67 -0.15
CA VAL A 137 1.11 -1.78 -0.14
C VAL A 137 0.36 -3.10 -0.07
N SER A 138 0.71 -4.05 -0.93
CA SER A 138 0.18 -5.41 -0.93
C SER A 138 1.27 -6.46 -1.14
N ASP A 139 1.08 -7.66 -0.58
CA ASP A 139 1.98 -8.77 -0.79
C ASP A 139 1.52 -9.63 -1.96
N PHE A 140 2.41 -9.84 -2.92
CA PHE A 140 2.20 -10.77 -4.01
C PHE A 140 2.38 -12.22 -3.51
N MET A 141 1.26 -12.92 -3.23
CA MET A 141 1.26 -14.26 -2.62
C MET A 141 0.33 -15.27 -3.32
N TYR A 142 -0.01 -15.05 -4.56
CA TYR A 142 -1.00 -15.87 -5.27
C TYR A 142 -0.49 -16.57 -6.53
N SER A 143 0.84 -16.70 -6.71
CA SER A 143 1.44 -17.30 -7.91
C SER A 143 2.29 -18.56 -7.65
N ASP A 144 2.19 -19.17 -6.46
CA ASP A 144 2.82 -20.46 -6.21
C ASP A 144 1.94 -21.64 -6.67
N ALA A 145 2.52 -22.83 -6.71
CA ALA A 145 1.87 -24.08 -7.12
C ALA A 145 1.50 -24.98 -5.93
N ILE A 146 1.26 -24.38 -4.75
CA ILE A 146 0.91 -25.13 -3.53
C ILE A 146 -0.62 -25.25 -3.46
N ASP A 147 -1.11 -26.42 -3.08
CA ASP A 147 -2.52 -26.65 -2.79
C ASP A 147 -2.84 -26.15 -1.36
N TYR A 148 -3.74 -25.20 -1.27
CA TYR A 148 -4.19 -24.64 -0.01
C TYR A 148 -5.62 -25.06 0.31
N SER A 149 -6.05 -24.84 1.56
CA SER A 149 -7.44 -25.00 1.95
C SER A 149 -8.37 -24.07 1.14
N GLU A 150 -9.64 -24.42 1.02
CA GLU A 150 -10.62 -23.63 0.27
C GLU A 150 -10.68 -22.17 0.72
N SER A 151 -10.57 -21.91 2.03
CA SER A 151 -10.60 -20.56 2.58
C SER A 151 -9.37 -19.75 2.20
N VAL A 152 -8.19 -20.37 2.21
CA VAL A 152 -6.93 -19.72 1.80
C VAL A 152 -6.94 -19.45 0.30
N GLU A 153 -7.44 -20.38 -0.53
CA GLU A 153 -7.59 -20.16 -1.96
C GLU A 153 -8.56 -19.00 -2.29
N LYS A 154 -9.66 -18.89 -1.55
CA LYS A 154 -10.58 -17.75 -1.69
C LYS A 154 -9.95 -16.43 -1.25
N TYR A 155 -9.14 -16.46 -0.19
CA TYR A 155 -8.37 -15.29 0.24
C TYR A 155 -7.37 -14.85 -0.84
N ARG A 156 -6.56 -15.77 -1.37
CA ARG A 156 -5.57 -15.50 -2.43
C ARG A 156 -6.21 -14.92 -3.69
N LYS A 157 -7.32 -15.52 -4.15
CA LYS A 157 -8.11 -15.02 -5.29
C LYS A 157 -8.68 -13.63 -5.02
N GLY A 158 -9.23 -13.44 -3.82
CA GLY A 158 -9.77 -12.14 -3.40
C GLY A 158 -8.70 -11.05 -3.35
N LEU A 159 -7.50 -11.35 -2.84
CA LEU A 159 -6.37 -10.43 -2.83
C LEU A 159 -5.96 -10.08 -4.27
N ALA A 160 -5.83 -11.07 -5.16
CA ALA A 160 -5.50 -10.83 -6.56
C ALA A 160 -6.54 -9.96 -7.30
N GLU A 161 -7.84 -10.08 -6.96
CA GLU A 161 -8.90 -9.23 -7.49
C GLU A 161 -8.77 -7.78 -6.99
N ILE A 162 -8.48 -7.58 -5.69
CA ILE A 162 -8.25 -6.26 -5.10
C ILE A 162 -7.02 -5.61 -5.72
N ASP A 163 -5.90 -6.31 -5.80
CA ASP A 163 -4.64 -5.81 -6.35
C ASP A 163 -4.79 -5.41 -7.83
N ARG A 164 -5.51 -6.21 -8.62
CA ARG A 164 -5.83 -5.86 -10.01
C ARG A 164 -6.68 -4.58 -10.10
N MET A 165 -7.66 -4.44 -9.21
CA MET A 165 -8.47 -3.22 -9.15
C MET A 165 -7.62 -2.00 -8.77
N LEU A 166 -6.74 -2.10 -7.76
CA LEU A 166 -5.85 -1.01 -7.37
C LEU A 166 -4.90 -0.64 -8.50
N ALA A 167 -4.30 -1.60 -9.21
CA ALA A 167 -3.45 -1.33 -10.36
C ALA A 167 -4.21 -0.60 -11.50
N GLN A 168 -5.54 -0.81 -11.60
CA GLN A 168 -6.39 -0.12 -12.57
C GLN A 168 -6.85 1.27 -12.09
N GLU A 169 -7.12 1.46 -10.82
CA GLU A 169 -7.63 2.73 -10.27
C GLU A 169 -6.51 3.73 -9.96
N CYS A 170 -5.34 3.27 -9.46
CA CYS A 170 -4.20 4.13 -9.16
C CYS A 170 -3.57 4.73 -10.43
N ASP A 171 -2.91 5.88 -10.30
CA ASP A 171 -2.21 6.57 -11.39
C ASP A 171 -0.95 5.81 -11.83
N ALA A 172 -0.32 5.08 -10.88
CA ALA A 172 0.81 4.20 -11.15
C ALA A 172 0.75 2.93 -10.29
N ALA A 173 1.29 1.84 -10.81
CA ALA A 173 1.58 0.62 -10.08
C ALA A 173 3.09 0.38 -10.08
N VAL A 174 3.62 -0.11 -8.94
CA VAL A 174 5.04 -0.43 -8.77
C VAL A 174 5.15 -1.88 -8.33
N GLU A 175 5.90 -2.67 -9.08
CA GLU A 175 6.27 -4.02 -8.70
C GLU A 175 7.68 -4.02 -8.11
N MET A 176 7.80 -4.50 -6.86
CA MET A 176 9.10 -4.61 -6.18
C MET A 176 9.63 -6.03 -6.30
N TYR A 177 10.81 -6.17 -6.93
CA TYR A 177 11.48 -7.44 -7.12
C TYR A 177 12.95 -7.32 -6.73
N PHE A 178 13.38 -8.05 -5.70
CA PHE A 178 14.75 -7.98 -5.14
C PHE A 178 15.24 -6.56 -4.79
N GLY A 179 14.33 -5.69 -4.30
CA GLY A 179 14.68 -4.31 -3.99
C GLY A 179 14.57 -3.34 -5.17
N PHE A 180 14.39 -3.85 -6.39
CA PHE A 180 14.26 -3.01 -7.59
C PHE A 180 12.79 -2.74 -7.92
N PRO A 181 12.39 -1.48 -8.13
CA PRO A 181 11.06 -1.11 -8.56
C PRO A 181 10.91 -1.19 -10.10
N THR A 182 9.87 -1.87 -10.56
CA THR A 182 9.37 -1.75 -11.94
C THR A 182 8.10 -0.92 -11.91
N ILE A 183 8.06 0.17 -12.68
CA ILE A 183 6.97 1.15 -12.61
C ILE A 183 6.08 1.04 -13.85
N TYR A 184 4.78 0.92 -13.63
CA TYR A 184 3.73 0.94 -14.64
C TYR A 184 2.90 2.21 -14.42
N SER A 185 2.86 3.12 -15.38
CA SER A 185 2.10 4.37 -15.31
C SER A 185 0.94 4.35 -16.29
N LYS A 186 -0.18 4.97 -15.91
CA LYS A 186 -1.31 5.22 -16.82
C LYS A 186 -1.03 6.34 -17.82
N ASP A 187 -0.21 7.31 -17.42
CA ASP A 187 0.26 8.37 -18.30
C ASP A 187 1.38 7.82 -19.21
N GLU A 188 1.60 8.42 -20.38
CA GLU A 188 2.70 8.06 -21.28
C GLU A 188 4.08 8.24 -20.61
N GLU A 189 4.18 9.19 -19.68
CA GLU A 189 5.40 9.44 -18.91
C GLU A 189 5.23 8.96 -17.47
N VAL A 190 6.25 8.24 -16.96
CA VAL A 190 6.36 7.88 -15.54
C VAL A 190 6.49 9.17 -14.70
N PRO A 191 5.69 9.32 -13.62
CA PRO A 191 5.81 10.46 -12.72
C PRO A 191 7.25 10.69 -12.25
N GLU A 192 7.73 11.92 -12.31
CA GLU A 192 9.13 12.27 -12.02
C GLU A 192 9.60 11.79 -10.64
N ILE A 193 8.72 11.88 -9.64
CA ILE A 193 9.01 11.40 -8.28
C ILE A 193 9.30 9.90 -8.24
N LEU A 194 8.54 9.08 -8.97
CA LEU A 194 8.75 7.63 -9.04
C LEU A 194 10.01 7.29 -9.82
N ARG A 195 10.27 7.98 -10.93
CA ARG A 195 11.49 7.81 -11.73
C ARG A 195 12.75 8.10 -10.89
N LYS A 196 12.78 9.24 -10.18
CA LYS A 196 13.91 9.58 -9.29
C LYS A 196 14.11 8.56 -8.17
N MET A 197 13.03 7.99 -7.63
CA MET A 197 13.14 6.97 -6.60
C MET A 197 13.68 5.65 -7.14
N ALA A 198 13.31 5.26 -8.36
CA ALA A 198 13.86 4.07 -8.99
C ALA A 198 15.37 4.20 -9.25
N GLU A 199 15.82 5.36 -9.76
CA GLU A 199 17.24 5.67 -9.99
C GLU A 199 18.07 5.60 -8.70
N ILE A 200 17.54 6.09 -7.56
CA ILE A 200 18.20 6.02 -6.25
C ILE A 200 18.32 4.56 -5.77
N ASN A 201 17.27 3.78 -5.90
CA ASN A 201 17.30 2.37 -5.49
C ASN A 201 18.29 1.53 -6.32
N GLU A 202 18.40 1.79 -7.62
CA GLU A 202 19.38 1.13 -8.49
C GLU A 202 20.82 1.44 -8.06
N GLN A 203 21.12 2.69 -7.67
CA GLN A 203 22.44 3.11 -7.20
C GLN A 203 22.80 2.45 -5.87
N THR A 204 21.87 2.44 -4.89
CA THR A 204 22.11 1.87 -3.56
C THR A 204 22.33 0.34 -3.65
N ALA A 205 21.55 -0.36 -4.48
CA ALA A 205 21.73 -1.80 -4.67
C ALA A 205 23.04 -2.16 -5.38
N GLY A 206 23.58 -1.27 -6.22
CA GLY A 206 24.89 -1.45 -6.87
C GLY A 206 26.08 -1.27 -5.92
N GLU A 207 25.94 -0.51 -4.84
CA GLU A 207 26.98 -0.29 -3.82
C GLU A 207 27.07 -1.44 -2.80
N GLU A 208 25.95 -2.13 -2.51
CA GLU A 208 25.94 -3.29 -1.58
C GLU A 208 26.51 -4.58 -2.20
N VAL A 209 26.76 -4.63 -3.50
CA VAL A 209 27.30 -5.82 -4.23
C VAL A 209 28.81 -5.71 -4.47
N GLN A 210 29.46 -4.62 -4.08
CA GLN A 210 30.92 -4.45 -4.12
C GLN A 210 31.56 -4.67 -2.74
#